data_bb0d264580e04c1b22121bed6f334f4b
#
_entry.id   bb0d264580e04c1b22121bed6f334f4b
#
_cell.length_a   1.000
_cell.length_b   1.000
_cell.length_c   1.000
_cell.angle_alpha   90.00
_cell.angle_beta   90.00
_cell.angle_gamma   90.00
#
_symmetry.space_group_name_H-M   'P 1'
#
loop_
_entity.id
_entity.type
_entity.pdbx_description
1 polymer ?
#
loop_
_entity_poly.entity_id
_entity_poly.type
_entity_poly.pdbx_seq_one_letter_code
_entity_poly.pdbx_strand_id
1 'polypeptide(L)'
;MSVYQNYVMIFIEMSSFLIFNTAFSEFELRFPKWIHIIWLFVMSLVGFIIDGVFEQNFWGKQIAIIIVFIIGSIVIGKKSLKNAVIVSTLFDFIFLAADMITILIDRDVFQIDMNGQSHIDAFVTLMSKSVLLIFVLIFKKIGSNRCFHISGNRDVLFFSVFPLISSGAIAGVLKCGVGLKSESEIQFAWVVLVSLIAMNILIIFFMDDLAEKAMLKQERLIFEMDAKRQQDMYNSWEEKIMQQRSISHEYRNNLLYMSALLEQGEYGKLSDYLKKVSGADMRGMDVINTNNSVINVIMNTNCLLYTSPSPRDT
;
A
#
# COMPACT_ATOMS: atom_id res chain seq x y z
N MET A 1 13.01 40.28 -10.34
CA MET A 1 11.94 39.76 -11.21
C MET A 1 10.65 40.53 -11.00
N SER A 2 9.78 40.67 -12.06
CA SER A 2 8.45 41.22 -11.85
C SER A 2 7.59 40.25 -11.05
N VAL A 3 6.61 40.75 -10.30
CA VAL A 3 5.65 39.92 -9.53
C VAL A 3 4.98 38.85 -10.40
N TYR A 4 4.65 39.20 -11.63
CA TYR A 4 4.06 38.29 -12.61
C TYR A 4 5.02 37.15 -13.01
N GLN A 5 6.29 37.45 -13.26
CA GLN A 5 7.29 36.44 -13.60
C GLN A 5 7.50 35.46 -12.47
N ASN A 6 7.55 35.94 -11.24
CA ASN A 6 7.68 35.07 -10.05
C ASN A 6 6.50 34.11 -9.92
N TYR A 7 5.27 34.62 -10.08
CA TYR A 7 4.06 33.76 -10.04
C TYR A 7 4.07 32.66 -11.13
N VAL A 8 4.49 33.00 -12.35
CA VAL A 8 4.60 32.04 -13.46
C VAL A 8 5.59 30.93 -13.14
N MET A 9 6.74 31.27 -12.54
CA MET A 9 7.76 30.28 -12.16
C MET A 9 7.23 29.31 -11.08
N ILE A 10 6.56 29.84 -10.06
CA ILE A 10 5.93 29.04 -9.01
C ILE A 10 4.83 28.14 -9.60
N PHE A 11 4.07 28.63 -10.59
CA PHE A 11 3.06 27.82 -11.27
C PHE A 11 3.69 26.64 -12.03
N ILE A 12 4.84 26.83 -12.66
CA ILE A 12 5.58 25.75 -13.34
C ILE A 12 6.09 24.72 -12.31
N GLU A 13 6.59 25.16 -11.15
CA GLU A 13 7.01 24.28 -10.05
C GLU A 13 5.87 23.41 -9.56
N MET A 14 4.73 24.02 -9.25
CA MET A 14 3.55 23.27 -8.76
C MET A 14 2.96 22.34 -9.83
N SER A 15 3.05 22.72 -11.11
CA SER A 15 2.68 21.84 -12.23
C SER A 15 3.60 20.63 -12.32
N SER A 16 4.91 20.86 -12.17
CA SER A 16 5.92 19.80 -12.16
C SER A 16 5.72 18.84 -10.99
N PHE A 17 5.38 19.37 -9.81
CA PHE A 17 5.02 18.56 -8.64
C PHE A 17 3.78 17.69 -8.90
N LEU A 18 2.75 18.26 -9.51
CA LEU A 18 1.53 17.50 -9.85
C LEU A 18 1.86 16.34 -10.80
N ILE A 19 2.66 16.58 -11.84
CA ILE A 19 3.09 15.56 -12.79
C ILE A 19 3.90 14.45 -12.08
N PHE A 20 4.82 14.84 -11.20
CA PHE A 20 5.62 13.92 -10.40
C PHE A 20 4.74 13.08 -9.47
N ASN A 21 3.82 13.71 -8.76
CA ASN A 21 2.91 13.05 -7.83
C ASN A 21 2.02 12.00 -8.52
N THR A 22 1.58 12.25 -9.78
CA THR A 22 0.81 11.28 -10.56
C THR A 22 1.64 10.07 -10.99
N ALA A 23 2.95 10.20 -11.13
CA ALA A 23 3.84 9.09 -11.50
C ALA A 23 3.92 7.99 -10.43
N PHE A 24 3.70 8.36 -9.16
CA PHE A 24 3.75 7.46 -8.01
C PHE A 24 2.36 7.19 -7.41
N SER A 25 1.29 7.38 -8.17
CA SER A 25 -0.08 7.08 -7.75
C SER A 25 -0.53 5.75 -8.35
N GLU A 26 -0.93 4.80 -7.50
CA GLU A 26 -1.47 3.49 -7.92
C GLU A 26 -2.89 3.58 -8.48
N PHE A 27 -3.59 4.67 -8.22
CA PHE A 27 -5.02 4.78 -8.49
C PHE A 27 -5.34 5.98 -9.36
N GLU A 28 -6.47 5.83 -10.07
CA GLU A 28 -7.13 6.94 -10.73
C GLU A 28 -7.23 8.14 -9.80
N LEU A 29 -6.95 9.31 -10.35
CA LEU A 29 -7.04 10.58 -9.65
C LEU A 29 -8.38 10.66 -8.91
N ARG A 30 -8.34 10.98 -7.62
CA ARG A 30 -9.52 11.03 -6.73
C ARG A 30 -10.64 11.91 -7.27
N PHE A 31 -10.28 12.91 -8.06
CA PHE A 31 -11.18 13.94 -8.57
C PHE A 31 -11.12 14.03 -10.09
N PRO A 32 -12.19 14.54 -10.74
CA PRO A 32 -12.18 14.82 -12.16
C PRO A 32 -11.10 15.85 -12.52
N LYS A 33 -10.60 15.81 -13.76
CA LYS A 33 -9.44 16.61 -14.23
C LYS A 33 -9.55 18.12 -13.94
N TRP A 34 -10.76 18.69 -13.96
CA TRP A 34 -10.96 20.11 -13.71
C TRP A 34 -10.67 20.51 -12.23
N ILE A 35 -10.88 19.63 -11.27
CA ILE A 35 -10.54 19.88 -9.86
C ILE A 35 -9.01 19.94 -9.68
N HIS A 36 -8.25 19.14 -10.42
CA HIS A 36 -6.79 19.18 -10.39
C HIS A 36 -6.28 20.55 -10.90
N ILE A 37 -6.93 21.13 -11.89
CA ILE A 37 -6.60 22.46 -12.38
C ILE A 37 -6.87 23.53 -11.31
N ILE A 38 -8.04 23.48 -10.67
CA ILE A 38 -8.35 24.41 -9.56
C ILE A 38 -7.32 24.25 -8.43
N TRP A 39 -7.03 23.02 -8.05
CA TRP A 39 -6.05 22.72 -6.98
C TRP A 39 -4.65 23.24 -7.33
N LEU A 40 -4.23 23.11 -8.58
CA LEU A 40 -2.98 23.66 -9.06
C LEU A 40 -2.91 25.18 -8.85
N PHE A 41 -3.97 25.91 -9.18
CA PHE A 41 -4.03 27.36 -8.92
C PHE A 41 -3.98 27.68 -7.43
N VAL A 42 -4.66 26.91 -6.59
CA VAL A 42 -4.63 27.08 -5.12
C VAL A 42 -3.20 26.85 -4.59
N MET A 43 -2.55 25.76 -5.00
CA MET A 43 -1.17 25.45 -4.60
C MET A 43 -0.20 26.54 -5.05
N SER A 44 -0.35 27.05 -6.29
CA SER A 44 0.48 28.13 -6.82
C SER A 44 0.28 29.43 -6.06
N LEU A 45 -0.94 29.76 -5.67
CA LEU A 45 -1.26 30.92 -4.86
C LEU A 45 -0.63 30.80 -3.45
N VAL A 46 -0.76 29.63 -2.82
CA VAL A 46 -0.15 29.36 -1.52
C VAL A 46 1.37 29.46 -1.60
N GLY A 47 1.98 28.86 -2.65
CA GLY A 47 3.42 28.96 -2.88
C GLY A 47 3.89 30.42 -3.06
N PHE A 48 3.11 31.22 -3.78
CA PHE A 48 3.41 32.64 -3.95
C PHE A 48 3.32 33.45 -2.64
N ILE A 49 2.32 33.15 -1.81
CA ILE A 49 2.20 33.75 -0.47
C ILE A 49 3.40 33.37 0.42
N ILE A 50 3.79 32.08 0.39
CA ILE A 50 4.95 31.61 1.15
C ILE A 50 6.22 32.30 0.71
N ASP A 51 6.41 32.46 -0.61
CA ASP A 51 7.56 33.18 -1.17
C ASP A 51 7.65 34.61 -0.63
N GLY A 52 6.54 35.34 -0.59
CA GLY A 52 6.48 36.70 -0.05
C GLY A 52 6.66 36.79 1.47
N VAL A 53 6.04 35.87 2.23
CA VAL A 53 6.11 35.89 3.70
C VAL A 53 7.49 35.48 4.22
N PHE A 54 8.16 34.53 3.55
CA PHE A 54 9.45 34.01 3.98
C PHE A 54 10.63 34.53 3.13
N GLU A 55 10.48 35.69 2.48
CA GLU A 55 11.51 36.29 1.60
C GLU A 55 12.90 36.36 2.25
N GLN A 56 12.96 36.68 3.54
CA GLN A 56 14.23 36.80 4.30
C GLN A 56 14.63 35.50 5.02
N ASN A 57 13.71 34.53 5.15
CA ASN A 57 13.95 33.31 5.89
C ASN A 57 13.96 32.07 4.98
N PHE A 58 15.13 31.81 4.37
CA PHE A 58 15.33 30.70 3.45
C PHE A 58 14.87 29.34 4.02
N TRP A 59 15.27 29.01 5.26
CA TRP A 59 14.91 27.72 5.87
C TRP A 59 13.42 27.62 6.18
N GLY A 60 12.81 28.71 6.63
CA GLY A 60 11.35 28.75 6.88
C GLY A 60 10.57 28.54 5.58
N LYS A 61 11.02 29.16 4.47
CA LYS A 61 10.44 28.97 3.13
C LYS A 61 10.50 27.49 2.71
N GLN A 62 11.66 26.85 2.86
CA GLN A 62 11.87 25.47 2.46
C GLN A 62 10.96 24.50 3.20
N ILE A 63 10.87 24.65 4.53
CA ILE A 63 9.98 23.83 5.37
C ILE A 63 8.51 24.03 4.96
N ALA A 64 8.08 25.28 4.74
CA ALA A 64 6.71 25.58 4.34
C ALA A 64 6.35 24.95 2.98
N ILE A 65 7.27 24.98 2.01
CA ILE A 65 7.08 24.36 0.67
C ILE A 65 6.92 22.82 0.81
N ILE A 66 7.77 22.17 1.61
CA ILE A 66 7.66 20.72 1.85
C ILE A 66 6.29 20.37 2.45
N ILE A 67 5.80 21.17 3.40
CA ILE A 67 4.46 20.95 3.99
C ILE A 67 3.37 21.08 2.93
N VAL A 68 3.46 22.06 2.03
CA VAL A 68 2.52 22.23 0.92
C VAL A 68 2.52 21.02 -0.02
N PHE A 69 3.70 20.47 -0.33
CA PHE A 69 3.82 19.25 -1.14
C PHE A 69 3.21 18.03 -0.45
N ILE A 70 3.40 17.87 0.87
CA ILE A 70 2.78 16.78 1.64
C ILE A 70 1.26 16.89 1.61
N ILE A 71 0.70 18.06 1.88
CA ILE A 71 -0.74 18.32 1.82
C ILE A 71 -1.28 18.04 0.41
N GLY A 72 -0.60 18.55 -0.61
CA GLY A 72 -0.93 18.30 -2.01
C GLY A 72 -0.96 16.81 -2.37
N SER A 73 0.02 16.05 -1.92
CA SER A 73 0.09 14.59 -2.14
C SER A 73 -1.07 13.84 -1.48
N ILE A 74 -1.47 14.23 -0.27
CA ILE A 74 -2.59 13.60 0.46
C ILE A 74 -3.92 13.92 -0.23
N VAL A 75 -4.14 15.18 -0.57
CA VAL A 75 -5.43 15.64 -1.09
C VAL A 75 -5.67 15.15 -2.51
N ILE A 76 -4.69 15.31 -3.41
CA ILE A 76 -4.82 14.97 -4.83
C ILE A 76 -4.61 13.47 -5.07
N GLY A 77 -3.54 12.91 -4.49
CA GLY A 77 -3.08 11.56 -4.77
C GLY A 77 -3.76 10.47 -3.93
N LYS A 78 -4.64 10.82 -2.98
CA LYS A 78 -5.25 9.87 -2.02
C LYS A 78 -4.18 9.01 -1.32
N LYS A 79 -2.98 9.54 -1.18
CA LYS A 79 -1.85 8.82 -0.58
C LYS A 79 -1.98 8.76 0.92
N SER A 80 -1.50 7.67 1.51
CA SER A 80 -1.27 7.64 2.96
C SER A 80 -0.25 8.71 3.34
N LEU A 81 -0.33 9.23 4.55
CA LEU A 81 0.64 10.22 5.07
C LEU A 81 2.09 9.75 4.84
N LYS A 82 2.35 8.45 5.00
CA LYS A 82 3.66 7.84 4.80
C LYS A 82 4.17 8.04 3.37
N ASN A 83 3.39 7.65 2.38
CA ASN A 83 3.76 7.79 0.97
C ASN A 83 3.81 9.25 0.53
N ALA A 84 2.95 10.10 1.10
CA ALA A 84 2.97 11.54 0.83
C ALA A 84 4.29 12.19 1.27
N VAL A 85 4.79 11.84 2.46
CA VAL A 85 6.06 12.36 2.98
C VAL A 85 7.23 11.95 2.08
N ILE A 86 7.31 10.67 1.68
CA ILE A 86 8.40 10.18 0.82
C ILE A 86 8.39 10.89 -0.55
N VAL A 87 7.23 10.94 -1.20
CA VAL A 87 7.11 11.56 -2.53
C VAL A 87 7.42 13.05 -2.48
N SER A 88 6.98 13.74 -1.42
CA SER A 88 7.22 15.18 -1.26
C SER A 88 8.67 15.49 -0.97
N THR A 89 9.36 14.70 -0.13
CA THR A 89 10.80 14.89 0.15
C THR A 89 11.67 14.55 -1.05
N LEU A 90 11.32 13.53 -1.82
CA LEU A 90 11.99 13.21 -3.09
C LEU A 90 11.82 14.33 -4.12
N PHE A 91 10.61 14.88 -4.25
CA PHE A 91 10.39 15.99 -5.17
C PHE A 91 11.15 17.23 -4.75
N ASP A 92 11.17 17.57 -3.46
CA ASP A 92 11.94 18.70 -2.92
C ASP A 92 13.44 18.56 -3.23
N PHE A 93 13.99 17.35 -3.07
CA PHE A 93 15.37 17.07 -3.45
C PHE A 93 15.61 17.30 -4.95
N ILE A 94 14.74 16.80 -5.84
CA ILE A 94 14.86 16.98 -7.29
C ILE A 94 14.76 18.47 -7.67
N PHE A 95 13.87 19.20 -7.02
CA PHE A 95 13.67 20.63 -7.20
C PHE A 95 14.95 21.41 -6.88
N LEU A 96 15.53 21.20 -5.69
CA LEU A 96 16.76 21.86 -5.28
C LEU A 96 17.98 21.41 -6.10
N ALA A 97 18.03 20.15 -6.51
CA ALA A 97 19.09 19.66 -7.40
C ALA A 97 19.04 20.34 -8.77
N ALA A 98 17.86 20.56 -9.34
CA ALA A 98 17.69 21.29 -10.59
C ALA A 98 18.15 22.74 -10.47
N ASP A 99 17.80 23.42 -9.38
CA ASP A 99 18.27 24.78 -9.11
C ASP A 99 19.81 24.83 -8.99
N MET A 100 20.41 23.87 -8.24
CA MET A 100 21.86 23.80 -8.07
C MET A 100 22.60 23.51 -9.37
N ILE A 101 22.12 22.56 -10.19
CA ILE A 101 22.68 22.25 -11.51
C ILE A 101 22.72 23.52 -12.36
N THR A 102 21.64 24.26 -12.41
CA THR A 102 21.54 25.46 -13.25
C THR A 102 22.50 26.55 -12.79
N ILE A 103 22.61 26.76 -11.47
CA ILE A 103 23.56 27.74 -10.92
C ILE A 103 25.02 27.34 -11.21
N LEU A 104 25.34 26.05 -11.10
CA LEU A 104 26.70 25.57 -11.40
C LEU A 104 27.04 25.68 -12.89
N ILE A 105 26.10 25.37 -13.79
CA ILE A 105 26.27 25.56 -15.24
C ILE A 105 26.45 27.02 -15.57
N ASP A 106 25.66 27.90 -14.97
CA ASP A 106 25.72 29.33 -15.20
C ASP A 106 27.13 29.89 -14.83
N ARG A 107 27.67 29.46 -13.71
CA ARG A 107 28.99 29.88 -13.24
C ARG A 107 30.16 29.26 -14.00
N ASP A 108 30.07 27.95 -14.30
CA ASP A 108 31.16 27.20 -14.92
C ASP A 108 31.25 27.47 -16.43
N VAL A 109 30.11 27.54 -17.11
CA VAL A 109 30.06 27.68 -18.59
C VAL A 109 29.91 29.14 -19.04
N PHE A 110 28.98 29.88 -18.41
CA PHE A 110 28.67 31.24 -18.86
C PHE A 110 29.46 32.33 -18.14
N GLN A 111 30.10 31.99 -16.99
CA GLN A 111 30.89 32.94 -16.17
C GLN A 111 30.13 34.24 -15.87
N ILE A 112 28.81 34.18 -15.78
CA ILE A 112 27.96 35.35 -15.56
C ILE A 112 28.07 35.75 -14.09
N ASP A 113 28.56 36.99 -13.88
CA ASP A 113 28.61 37.56 -12.53
C ASP A 113 27.20 38.03 -12.15
N MET A 114 26.60 37.36 -11.17
CA MET A 114 25.19 37.56 -10.74
C MET A 114 24.92 38.94 -10.10
N ASN A 115 25.88 39.85 -10.15
CA ASN A 115 25.76 41.18 -9.58
C ASN A 115 25.01 42.13 -10.55
N GLY A 116 23.68 42.03 -10.60
CA GLY A 116 22.87 43.19 -10.93
C GLY A 116 22.17 43.29 -12.28
N GLN A 117 21.89 42.17 -12.99
CA GLN A 117 21.03 42.24 -14.18
C GLN A 117 19.76 41.36 -14.05
N SER A 118 18.62 41.99 -13.81
CA SER A 118 17.31 41.34 -13.62
C SER A 118 16.87 40.44 -14.77
N HIS A 119 17.39 40.63 -15.97
CA HIS A 119 17.10 39.77 -17.14
C HIS A 119 17.84 38.44 -17.10
N ILE A 120 19.07 38.43 -16.54
CA ILE A 120 19.88 37.22 -16.38
C ILE A 120 19.24 36.30 -15.33
N ASP A 121 18.79 36.88 -14.21
CA ASP A 121 18.09 36.12 -13.16
C ASP A 121 16.85 35.40 -13.69
N ALA A 122 16.08 36.05 -14.57
CA ALA A 122 14.89 35.45 -15.17
C ALA A 122 15.24 34.29 -16.12
N PHE A 123 16.34 34.41 -16.89
CA PHE A 123 16.80 33.35 -17.79
C PHE A 123 17.30 32.13 -17.01
N VAL A 124 18.15 32.33 -16.01
CA VAL A 124 18.66 31.25 -15.14
C VAL A 124 17.53 30.53 -14.44
N THR A 125 16.54 31.26 -13.91
CA THR A 125 15.37 30.65 -13.27
C THR A 125 14.54 29.84 -14.27
N LEU A 126 14.33 30.35 -15.50
CA LEU A 126 13.59 29.58 -16.52
C LEU A 126 14.33 28.30 -16.92
N MET A 127 15.66 28.38 -17.01
CA MET A 127 16.52 27.23 -17.29
C MET A 127 16.41 26.16 -16.21
N SER A 128 16.41 26.56 -14.93
CA SER A 128 16.20 25.67 -13.79
C SER A 128 14.85 24.95 -13.86
N LYS A 129 13.77 25.66 -14.19
CA LYS A 129 12.44 25.03 -14.31
C LYS A 129 12.35 24.08 -15.51
N SER A 130 13.11 24.33 -16.57
CA SER A 130 13.23 23.42 -17.69
C SER A 130 13.98 22.13 -17.32
N VAL A 131 15.07 22.25 -16.58
CA VAL A 131 15.81 21.10 -16.03
C VAL A 131 14.94 20.28 -15.07
N LEU A 132 14.20 20.94 -14.17
CA LEU A 132 13.26 20.31 -13.28
C LEU A 132 12.22 19.48 -14.05
N LEU A 133 11.63 20.05 -15.09
CA LEU A 133 10.60 19.38 -15.89
C LEU A 133 11.17 18.15 -16.60
N ILE A 134 12.41 18.23 -17.13
CA ILE A 134 13.10 17.08 -17.72
C ILE A 134 13.28 15.96 -16.68
N PHE A 135 13.76 16.28 -15.49
CA PHE A 135 13.89 15.28 -14.41
C PHE A 135 12.56 14.65 -14.05
N VAL A 136 11.52 15.45 -13.89
CA VAL A 136 10.16 14.95 -13.57
C VAL A 136 9.65 14.01 -14.66
N LEU A 137 9.86 14.30 -15.94
CA LEU A 137 9.47 13.42 -17.05
C LEU A 137 10.26 12.11 -17.06
N ILE A 138 11.57 12.16 -16.78
CA ILE A 138 12.41 10.96 -16.63
C ILE A 138 11.90 10.10 -15.47
N PHE A 139 11.68 10.69 -14.30
CA PHE A 139 11.16 9.98 -13.14
C PHE A 139 9.76 9.43 -13.37
N LYS A 140 8.89 10.15 -14.10
CA LYS A 140 7.58 9.65 -14.51
C LYS A 140 7.69 8.40 -15.36
N LYS A 141 8.63 8.35 -16.29
CA LYS A 141 8.86 7.17 -17.15
C LYS A 141 9.40 5.99 -16.36
N ILE A 142 10.27 6.23 -15.37
CA ILE A 142 10.86 5.19 -14.52
C ILE A 142 9.84 4.71 -13.47
N GLY A 143 9.08 5.63 -12.86
CA GLY A 143 8.15 5.38 -11.76
C GLY A 143 6.78 4.84 -12.19
N SER A 144 6.40 4.95 -13.47
CA SER A 144 5.07 4.59 -13.98
C SER A 144 4.65 3.12 -13.75
N ASN A 145 5.59 2.24 -13.41
CA ASN A 145 5.33 0.82 -13.16
C ASN A 145 5.67 0.39 -11.72
N ARG A 146 5.92 1.34 -10.81
CA ARG A 146 6.44 1.05 -9.48
C ARG A 146 5.50 1.57 -8.41
N CYS A 147 4.84 0.66 -7.74
CA CYS A 147 3.98 0.96 -6.61
C CYS A 147 4.79 0.90 -5.31
N PHE A 148 4.95 2.03 -4.63
CA PHE A 148 5.59 2.03 -3.31
C PHE A 148 4.62 1.51 -2.25
N HIS A 149 4.60 0.18 -2.06
CA HIS A 149 3.88 -0.44 -0.94
C HIS A 149 4.75 -0.46 0.32
N ILE A 150 4.83 0.67 1.00
CA ILE A 150 5.59 0.77 2.24
C ILE A 150 4.66 0.53 3.42
N SER A 151 4.78 -0.62 4.06
CA SER A 151 3.96 -1.00 5.21
C SER A 151 4.58 -0.58 6.56
N GLY A 152 5.91 -0.51 6.65
CA GLY A 152 6.65 -0.26 7.89
C GLY A 152 6.87 1.21 8.21
N ASN A 153 6.67 1.62 9.48
CA ASN A 153 7.00 2.99 9.92
C ASN A 153 8.51 3.27 9.83
N ARG A 154 9.35 2.24 10.04
CA ARG A 154 10.80 2.37 9.93
C ARG A 154 11.27 2.62 8.52
N ASP A 155 10.63 1.98 7.53
CA ASP A 155 10.97 2.13 6.13
C ASP A 155 10.66 3.56 5.65
N VAL A 156 9.49 4.11 6.06
CA VAL A 156 9.13 5.51 5.78
C VAL A 156 10.19 6.47 6.31
N LEU A 157 10.67 6.25 7.52
CA LEU A 157 11.67 7.11 8.14
C LEU A 157 13.00 7.05 7.36
N PHE A 158 13.45 5.86 7.00
CA PHE A 158 14.67 5.72 6.19
C PHE A 158 14.54 6.41 4.83
N PHE A 159 13.45 6.17 4.10
CA PHE A 159 13.29 6.68 2.75
C PHE A 159 12.97 8.18 2.68
N SER A 160 12.50 8.79 3.76
CA SER A 160 12.29 10.25 3.84
C SER A 160 13.51 10.99 4.33
N VAL A 161 14.27 10.41 5.26
CA VAL A 161 15.41 11.08 5.90
C VAL A 161 16.53 11.35 4.89
N PHE A 162 16.81 10.43 3.99
CA PHE A 162 17.90 10.62 3.01
C PHE A 162 17.63 11.76 2.01
N PRO A 163 16.48 11.82 1.31
CA PRO A 163 16.16 12.97 0.48
C PRO A 163 16.12 14.28 1.26
N LEU A 164 15.61 14.24 2.51
CA LEU A 164 15.55 15.43 3.37
C LEU A 164 16.94 15.94 3.77
N ILE A 165 17.87 15.04 4.11
CA ILE A 165 19.26 15.43 4.40
C ILE A 165 19.93 15.95 3.12
N SER A 166 19.70 15.29 1.98
CA SER A 166 20.23 15.70 0.70
C SER A 166 19.70 17.07 0.27
N SER A 167 18.40 17.33 0.44
CA SER A 167 17.82 18.65 0.15
C SER A 167 18.37 19.72 1.10
N GLY A 168 18.54 19.40 2.38
CA GLY A 168 19.17 20.29 3.36
C GLY A 168 20.61 20.62 3.02
N ALA A 169 21.40 19.64 2.56
CA ALA A 169 22.78 19.86 2.12
C ALA A 169 22.84 20.76 0.89
N ILE A 170 22.01 20.51 -0.13
CA ILE A 170 21.93 21.37 -1.32
C ILE A 170 21.47 22.79 -0.94
N ALA A 171 20.44 22.89 -0.12
CA ALA A 171 19.95 24.19 0.38
C ALA A 171 21.02 24.97 1.12
N GLY A 172 21.86 24.29 1.91
CA GLY A 172 23.03 24.88 2.56
C GLY A 172 24.05 25.43 1.57
N VAL A 173 24.39 24.64 0.54
CA VAL A 173 25.31 25.06 -0.52
C VAL A 173 24.72 26.21 -1.32
N LEU A 174 23.45 26.19 -1.69
CA LEU A 174 22.77 27.28 -2.41
C LEU A 174 22.78 28.58 -1.61
N LYS A 175 22.52 28.50 -0.29
CA LYS A 175 22.59 29.69 0.58
C LYS A 175 24.00 30.25 0.70
N CYS A 176 25.02 29.39 0.81
CA CYS A 176 26.44 29.78 0.83
C CYS A 176 26.95 30.10 -0.57
N GLY A 177 26.35 29.52 -1.59
CA GLY A 177 26.81 29.53 -2.98
C GLY A 177 26.72 30.86 -3.70
N VAL A 178 26.03 31.86 -3.13
CA VAL A 178 26.12 33.27 -3.58
C VAL A 178 27.57 33.78 -3.50
N GLY A 179 28.44 33.07 -2.73
CA GLY A 179 29.87 33.37 -2.58
C GLY A 179 30.85 32.42 -3.29
N LEU A 180 30.41 31.42 -4.07
CA LEU A 180 31.30 30.52 -4.82
C LEU A 180 32.06 31.31 -5.89
N LYS A 181 33.27 31.73 -5.57
CA LYS A 181 34.14 32.55 -6.44
C LYS A 181 35.33 31.79 -6.98
N SER A 182 35.72 30.73 -6.30
CA SER A 182 36.88 29.93 -6.64
C SER A 182 36.47 28.73 -7.51
N GLU A 183 37.29 28.43 -8.53
CA GLU A 183 37.10 27.23 -9.37
C GLU A 183 37.09 25.94 -8.56
N SER A 184 37.89 25.85 -7.51
CA SER A 184 37.92 24.72 -6.60
C SER A 184 36.61 24.54 -5.80
N GLU A 185 35.95 25.65 -5.44
CA GLU A 185 34.64 25.60 -4.76
C GLU A 185 33.53 25.12 -5.70
N ILE A 186 33.56 25.53 -6.97
CA ILE A 186 32.63 25.09 -8.00
C ILE A 186 32.81 23.58 -8.27
N GLN A 187 34.05 23.12 -8.43
CA GLN A 187 34.35 21.69 -8.61
C GLN A 187 33.89 20.86 -7.40
N PHE A 188 34.11 21.33 -6.18
CA PHE A 188 33.64 20.68 -4.98
C PHE A 188 32.10 20.59 -4.95
N ALA A 189 31.41 21.66 -5.31
CA ALA A 189 29.96 21.71 -5.39
C ALA A 189 29.39 20.69 -6.40
N TRP A 190 30.05 20.51 -7.56
CA TRP A 190 29.72 19.47 -8.53
C TRP A 190 29.86 18.05 -7.94
N VAL A 191 30.97 17.78 -7.26
CA VAL A 191 31.20 16.47 -6.62
C VAL A 191 30.13 16.17 -5.58
N VAL A 192 29.79 17.14 -4.73
CA VAL A 192 28.73 16.99 -3.72
C VAL A 192 27.38 16.72 -4.39
N LEU A 193 27.03 17.50 -5.41
CA LEU A 193 25.75 17.34 -6.11
C LEU A 193 25.64 15.95 -6.76
N VAL A 194 26.64 15.52 -7.51
CA VAL A 194 26.65 14.19 -8.17
C VAL A 194 26.58 13.07 -7.15
N SER A 195 27.30 13.19 -6.02
CA SER A 195 27.25 12.19 -4.93
C SER A 195 25.88 12.10 -4.30
N LEU A 196 25.19 13.22 -4.06
CA LEU A 196 23.85 13.26 -3.50
C LEU A 196 22.80 12.69 -4.48
N ILE A 197 22.92 13.00 -5.77
CA ILE A 197 22.05 12.41 -6.80
C ILE A 197 22.24 10.90 -6.87
N ALA A 198 23.50 10.43 -6.93
CA ALA A 198 23.81 9.00 -6.96
C ALA A 198 23.25 8.26 -5.74
N MET A 199 23.38 8.84 -4.55
CA MET A 199 22.87 8.29 -3.30
C MET A 199 21.34 8.19 -3.32
N ASN A 200 20.61 9.21 -3.78
CA ASN A 200 19.16 9.17 -3.87
C ASN A 200 18.67 8.17 -4.94
N ILE A 201 19.40 8.01 -6.05
CA ILE A 201 19.10 6.97 -7.04
C ILE A 201 19.28 5.57 -6.43
N LEU A 202 20.37 5.31 -5.70
CA LEU A 202 20.60 4.05 -5.02
C LEU A 202 19.48 3.71 -4.01
N ILE A 203 18.99 4.71 -3.29
CA ILE A 203 17.88 4.53 -2.36
C ILE A 203 16.61 4.07 -3.08
N ILE A 204 16.30 4.64 -4.25
CA ILE A 204 15.13 4.25 -5.05
C ILE A 204 15.25 2.77 -5.47
N PHE A 205 16.43 2.33 -5.93
CA PHE A 205 16.66 0.91 -6.24
C PHE A 205 16.53 0.01 -5.02
N PHE A 206 17.04 0.46 -3.87
CA PHE A 206 16.93 -0.29 -2.63
C PHE A 206 15.49 -0.40 -2.12
N MET A 207 14.68 0.63 -2.35
CA MET A 207 13.24 0.59 -2.07
C MET A 207 12.52 -0.49 -2.87
N ASP A 208 12.83 -0.61 -4.16
CA ASP A 208 12.23 -1.64 -5.03
C ASP A 208 12.57 -3.05 -4.52
N ASP A 209 13.85 -3.31 -4.18
CA ASP A 209 14.29 -4.61 -3.64
C ASP A 209 13.60 -4.96 -2.31
N LEU A 210 13.43 -3.97 -1.43
CA LEU A 210 12.70 -4.18 -0.17
C LEU A 210 11.20 -4.42 -0.38
N ALA A 211 10.58 -3.72 -1.30
CA ALA A 211 9.17 -3.90 -1.64
C ALA A 211 8.93 -5.31 -2.23
N GLU A 212 9.78 -5.76 -3.14
CA GLU A 212 9.74 -7.11 -3.70
C GLU A 212 9.90 -8.18 -2.62
N LYS A 213 10.90 -8.04 -1.75
CA LYS A 213 11.11 -8.96 -0.61
C LYS A 213 9.93 -8.98 0.35
N ALA A 214 9.29 -7.85 0.60
CA ALA A 214 8.10 -7.78 1.44
C ALA A 214 6.91 -8.51 0.82
N MET A 215 6.69 -8.37 -0.50
CA MET A 215 5.66 -9.10 -1.25
C MET A 215 5.91 -10.61 -1.22
N LEU A 216 7.11 -11.06 -1.53
CA LEU A 216 7.50 -12.48 -1.50
C LEU A 216 7.32 -13.09 -0.09
N LYS A 217 7.64 -12.34 0.95
CA LYS A 217 7.42 -12.78 2.32
C LYS A 217 5.93 -12.93 2.65
N GLN A 218 5.10 -12.01 2.19
CA GLN A 218 3.65 -12.07 2.37
C GLN A 218 3.05 -13.27 1.63
N GLU A 219 3.44 -13.48 0.38
CA GLU A 219 3.01 -14.63 -0.43
C GLU A 219 3.40 -15.96 0.24
N ARG A 220 4.63 -16.06 0.74
CA ARG A 220 5.09 -17.22 1.50
C ARG A 220 4.24 -17.48 2.75
N LEU A 221 3.91 -16.44 3.52
CA LEU A 221 3.06 -16.58 4.70
C LEU A 221 1.66 -17.06 4.35
N ILE A 222 1.07 -16.57 3.26
CA ILE A 222 -0.24 -17.05 2.76
C ILE A 222 -0.14 -18.54 2.39
N PHE A 223 0.89 -18.93 1.65
CA PHE A 223 1.11 -20.33 1.27
C PHE A 223 1.29 -21.24 2.49
N GLU A 224 2.07 -20.82 3.50
CA GLU A 224 2.25 -21.57 4.75
C GLU A 224 0.92 -21.72 5.53
N MET A 225 0.09 -20.67 5.56
CA MET A 225 -1.24 -20.73 6.18
C MET A 225 -2.19 -21.67 5.44
N ASP A 226 -2.17 -21.64 4.11
CA ASP A 226 -3.02 -22.52 3.29
C ASP A 226 -2.58 -23.98 3.42
N ALA A 227 -1.29 -24.27 3.43
CA ALA A 227 -0.75 -25.59 3.67
C ALA A 227 -1.15 -26.14 5.04
N LYS A 228 -1.07 -25.30 6.08
CA LYS A 228 -1.53 -25.68 7.42
C LYS A 228 -3.03 -25.96 7.46
N ARG A 229 -3.84 -25.10 6.83
CA ARG A 229 -5.29 -25.31 6.72
C ARG A 229 -5.64 -26.64 6.03
N GLN A 230 -4.92 -26.97 4.94
CA GLN A 230 -5.10 -28.25 4.26
C GLN A 230 -4.75 -29.43 5.16
N GLN A 231 -3.67 -29.34 5.94
CA GLN A 231 -3.27 -30.36 6.88
C GLN A 231 -4.30 -30.55 8.00
N ASP A 232 -4.83 -29.46 8.56
CA ASP A 232 -5.86 -29.51 9.60
C ASP A 232 -7.16 -30.12 9.05
N MET A 233 -7.53 -29.80 7.81
CA MET A 233 -8.68 -30.39 7.13
C MET A 233 -8.46 -31.89 6.89
N TYR A 234 -7.28 -32.31 6.46
CA TYR A 234 -6.94 -33.72 6.27
C TYR A 234 -7.05 -34.50 7.58
N ASN A 235 -6.51 -33.99 8.66
CA ASN A 235 -6.59 -34.62 9.99
C ASN A 235 -8.05 -34.76 10.45
N SER A 236 -8.87 -33.73 10.24
CA SER A 236 -10.31 -33.76 10.55
C SER A 236 -11.06 -34.79 9.71
N TRP A 237 -10.68 -34.97 8.44
CA TRP A 237 -11.27 -36.00 7.59
C TRP A 237 -10.87 -37.40 8.04
N GLU A 238 -9.63 -37.63 8.42
CA GLU A 238 -9.15 -38.90 8.93
C GLU A 238 -9.90 -39.29 10.21
N GLU A 239 -10.08 -38.34 11.14
CA GLU A 239 -10.87 -38.55 12.36
C GLU A 239 -12.34 -38.96 12.06
N LYS A 240 -12.99 -38.25 11.12
CA LYS A 240 -14.35 -38.57 10.68
C LYS A 240 -14.44 -39.96 10.05
N ILE A 241 -13.47 -40.33 9.23
CA ILE A 241 -13.44 -41.68 8.64
C ILE A 241 -13.30 -42.76 9.72
N MET A 242 -12.45 -42.56 10.71
CA MET A 242 -12.29 -43.46 11.85
C MET A 242 -13.58 -43.58 12.64
N GLN A 243 -14.22 -42.48 12.94
CA GLN A 243 -15.52 -42.45 13.62
C GLN A 243 -16.61 -43.18 12.81
N GLN A 244 -16.68 -42.97 11.50
CA GLN A 244 -17.63 -43.67 10.63
C GLN A 244 -17.38 -45.17 10.57
N ARG A 245 -16.11 -45.60 10.55
CA ARG A 245 -15.76 -47.05 10.63
C ARG A 245 -16.20 -47.65 11.95
N SER A 246 -16.01 -46.97 13.07
CA SER A 246 -16.46 -47.43 14.39
C SER A 246 -17.96 -47.60 14.44
N ILE A 247 -18.73 -46.62 13.95
CA ILE A 247 -20.20 -46.70 13.87
C ILE A 247 -20.65 -47.86 12.98
N SER A 248 -20.01 -48.01 11.82
CA SER A 248 -20.33 -49.13 10.91
C SER A 248 -20.05 -50.49 11.53
N HIS A 249 -18.97 -50.62 12.29
CA HIS A 249 -18.65 -51.85 13.00
C HIS A 249 -19.67 -52.16 14.12
N GLU A 250 -20.07 -51.17 14.89
CA GLU A 250 -21.10 -51.29 15.92
C GLU A 250 -22.44 -51.67 15.30
N TYR A 251 -22.82 -51.01 14.19
CA TYR A 251 -24.05 -51.35 13.47
C TYR A 251 -24.06 -52.82 12.97
N ARG A 252 -22.94 -53.29 12.42
CA ARG A 252 -22.79 -54.68 11.98
C ARG A 252 -22.88 -55.65 13.15
N ASN A 253 -22.30 -55.35 14.29
CA ASN A 253 -22.40 -56.19 15.49
C ASN A 253 -23.81 -56.25 16.02
N ASN A 254 -24.54 -55.14 16.01
CA ASN A 254 -25.95 -55.09 16.42
C ASN A 254 -26.82 -55.95 15.51
N LEU A 255 -26.63 -55.91 14.18
CA LEU A 255 -27.34 -56.76 13.22
C LEU A 255 -27.06 -58.27 13.43
N LEU A 256 -25.76 -58.61 13.64
CA LEU A 256 -25.38 -60.01 13.91
C LEU A 256 -26.03 -60.53 15.18
N TYR A 257 -26.10 -59.75 16.25
CA TYR A 257 -26.75 -60.11 17.50
C TYR A 257 -28.25 -60.28 17.32
N MET A 258 -28.91 -59.39 16.60
CA MET A 258 -30.32 -59.51 16.27
C MET A 258 -30.61 -60.75 15.45
N SER A 259 -29.80 -61.11 14.46
CA SER A 259 -29.93 -62.31 13.66
C SER A 259 -29.82 -63.60 14.52
N ALA A 260 -28.83 -63.61 15.42
CA ALA A 260 -28.66 -64.77 16.34
C ALA A 260 -29.85 -64.96 17.26
N LEU A 261 -30.46 -63.90 17.82
CA LEU A 261 -31.66 -63.96 18.63
C LEU A 261 -32.89 -64.49 17.84
N LEU A 262 -32.95 -64.06 16.57
CA LEU A 262 -34.01 -64.50 15.66
C LEU A 262 -33.91 -66.04 15.37
N GLU A 263 -32.70 -66.50 15.04
CA GLU A 263 -32.43 -67.93 14.77
C GLU A 263 -32.68 -68.80 15.98
N GLN A 264 -32.45 -68.31 17.20
CA GLN A 264 -32.74 -69.05 18.46
C GLN A 264 -34.17 -68.97 18.88
N GLY A 265 -35.04 -68.23 18.18
CA GLY A 265 -36.47 -68.09 18.54
C GLY A 265 -36.71 -67.20 19.76
N GLU A 266 -35.75 -66.48 20.23
CA GLU A 266 -35.79 -65.65 21.46
C GLU A 266 -36.45 -64.28 21.17
N TYR A 267 -37.69 -64.26 20.70
CA TYR A 267 -38.40 -63.06 20.25
C TYR A 267 -38.55 -61.96 21.32
N GLY A 268 -38.71 -62.38 22.59
CA GLY A 268 -38.83 -61.46 23.72
C GLY A 268 -37.52 -60.62 23.91
N LYS A 269 -36.40 -61.31 23.92
CA LYS A 269 -35.08 -60.67 24.05
C LYS A 269 -34.73 -59.79 22.84
N LEU A 270 -35.15 -60.22 21.62
CA LEU A 270 -35.00 -59.43 20.41
C LEU A 270 -35.80 -58.13 20.51
N SER A 271 -37.05 -58.19 20.97
CA SER A 271 -37.89 -57.00 21.15
C SER A 271 -37.26 -55.98 22.13
N ASP A 272 -36.78 -56.48 23.27
CA ASP A 272 -36.15 -55.63 24.28
C ASP A 272 -34.83 -55.04 23.80
N TYR A 273 -34.05 -55.81 23.04
CA TYR A 273 -32.81 -55.31 22.41
C TYR A 273 -33.08 -54.27 21.35
N LEU A 274 -34.05 -54.45 20.47
CA LEU A 274 -34.47 -53.44 19.48
C LEU A 274 -34.92 -52.15 20.14
N LYS A 275 -35.68 -52.21 21.24
CA LYS A 275 -36.06 -51.02 22.01
C LYS A 275 -34.84 -50.32 22.57
N LYS A 276 -33.81 -51.02 23.04
CA LYS A 276 -32.59 -50.49 23.58
C LYS A 276 -31.75 -49.81 22.51
N VAL A 277 -31.55 -50.47 21.35
CA VAL A 277 -30.71 -49.97 20.24
C VAL A 277 -31.37 -48.81 19.48
N SER A 278 -32.71 -48.87 19.34
CA SER A 278 -33.45 -47.78 18.68
C SER A 278 -33.53 -46.48 19.51
N GLY A 279 -33.03 -46.49 20.75
CA GLY A 279 -33.14 -45.32 21.65
C GLY A 279 -34.58 -45.00 22.01
N ALA A 280 -35.46 -45.90 21.70
CA ALA A 280 -36.88 -45.64 21.68
C ALA A 280 -37.54 -45.86 23.07
N ASP A 281 -37.51 -44.85 23.83
CA ASP A 281 -38.73 -44.37 24.42
C ASP A 281 -39.58 -43.74 23.28
N MET A 282 -40.12 -44.61 22.41
CA MET A 282 -40.96 -44.16 21.27
C MET A 282 -42.35 -43.66 21.76
N ARG A 283 -42.42 -43.03 22.91
CA ARG A 283 -43.62 -42.41 23.45
C ARG A 283 -43.90 -41.02 22.90
N GLY A 284 -43.66 -40.83 21.64
CA GLY A 284 -43.88 -39.53 21.01
C GLY A 284 -43.91 -39.54 19.48
N MET A 285 -43.83 -40.69 18.84
CA MET A 285 -43.64 -40.78 17.38
C MET A 285 -44.93 -41.09 16.56
N ASP A 286 -46.11 -40.99 17.12
CA ASP A 286 -47.33 -41.03 16.32
C ASP A 286 -47.84 -39.66 15.92
N VAL A 287 -46.94 -38.83 15.33
CA VAL A 287 -47.30 -37.49 14.85
C VAL A 287 -48.03 -37.56 13.51
N ILE A 288 -47.76 -38.60 12.70
CA ILE A 288 -48.36 -38.74 11.38
C ILE A 288 -48.94 -40.16 11.27
N ASN A 289 -50.26 -40.26 11.18
CA ASN A 289 -50.98 -41.52 10.97
C ASN A 289 -51.72 -41.48 9.61
N THR A 290 -51.14 -42.15 8.60
CA THR A 290 -51.65 -42.22 7.22
C THR A 290 -52.39 -43.48 6.91
N ASN A 291 -52.77 -44.34 7.90
CA ASN A 291 -53.27 -45.68 7.71
C ASN A 291 -52.37 -46.64 6.92
N ASN A 292 -51.13 -46.24 6.64
CA ASN A 292 -50.12 -47.07 5.99
C ASN A 292 -48.88 -47.11 6.88
N SER A 293 -48.61 -48.32 7.46
CA SER A 293 -47.50 -48.48 8.41
C SER A 293 -46.14 -48.13 7.83
N VAL A 294 -45.88 -48.38 6.55
CA VAL A 294 -44.61 -48.09 5.89
C VAL A 294 -44.41 -46.54 5.70
N ILE A 295 -45.49 -45.88 5.29
CA ILE A 295 -45.48 -44.42 5.11
C ILE A 295 -45.33 -43.72 6.47
N ASN A 296 -46.04 -44.21 7.50
CA ASN A 296 -45.95 -43.69 8.86
C ASN A 296 -44.52 -43.77 9.39
N VAL A 297 -43.84 -44.90 9.22
CA VAL A 297 -42.44 -45.08 9.65
C VAL A 297 -41.52 -44.14 8.89
N ILE A 298 -41.64 -44.04 7.57
CA ILE A 298 -40.79 -43.16 6.75
C ILE A 298 -41.00 -41.70 7.11
N MET A 299 -42.24 -41.25 7.25
CA MET A 299 -42.57 -39.86 7.54
C MET A 299 -42.13 -39.46 8.95
N ASN A 300 -42.41 -40.31 9.96
CA ASN A 300 -42.01 -40.02 11.32
C ASN A 300 -40.47 -40.05 11.51
N THR A 301 -39.75 -40.92 10.79
CA THR A 301 -38.28 -40.95 10.81
C THR A 301 -37.66 -39.73 10.13
N ASN A 302 -38.24 -39.27 9.01
CA ASN A 302 -37.77 -38.09 8.33
C ASN A 302 -38.09 -36.79 9.10
N CYS A 303 -39.21 -36.69 9.79
CA CYS A 303 -39.51 -35.54 10.65
C CYS A 303 -38.46 -35.35 11.75
N LEU A 304 -37.93 -36.43 12.34
CA LEU A 304 -36.84 -36.35 13.33
C LEU A 304 -35.49 -35.86 12.75
N LEU A 305 -35.20 -36.21 11.49
CA LEU A 305 -34.00 -35.74 10.80
C LEU A 305 -34.05 -34.25 10.50
N TYR A 306 -35.24 -33.68 10.24
CA TYR A 306 -35.40 -32.24 9.98
C TYR A 306 -35.53 -31.39 11.24
N THR A 307 -35.82 -31.95 12.40
CA THR A 307 -35.90 -31.22 13.68
C THR A 307 -34.59 -31.22 14.47
N SER A 308 -33.56 -31.94 14.03
CA SER A 308 -32.23 -31.82 14.62
C SER A 308 -31.57 -30.53 14.13
N PRO A 309 -30.97 -29.69 15.01
CA PRO A 309 -30.33 -28.44 14.63
C PRO A 309 -29.24 -28.71 13.59
N SER A 310 -29.34 -27.97 12.49
CA SER A 310 -28.32 -28.01 11.43
C SER A 310 -26.95 -27.64 11.98
N PRO A 311 -25.85 -28.31 11.62
CA PRO A 311 -24.51 -27.94 12.04
C PRO A 311 -24.03 -26.59 11.45
N ARG A 312 -24.93 -25.81 10.84
CA ARG A 312 -24.66 -24.45 10.32
C ARG A 312 -25.09 -23.33 11.27
N ASP A 313 -25.72 -23.66 12.41
CA ASP A 313 -26.24 -22.67 13.36
C ASP A 313 -25.38 -22.54 14.64
N THR A 314 -24.13 -22.98 14.57
CA THR A 314 -23.11 -22.78 15.63
C THR A 314 -21.88 -22.04 15.12
#